data_5876f560bc13911c8bea204c0977d692
#
_entry.id   5876f560bc13911c8bea204c0977d692
#
_cell.length_a   1.000
_cell.length_b   1.000
_cell.length_c   1.000
_cell.angle_alpha   90.00
_cell.angle_beta   90.00
_cell.angle_gamma   90.00
#
_symmetry.space_group_name_H-M   'P 1'
#
loop_
_entity.id
_entity.type
_entity.pdbx_description
1 polymer ?
#
loop_
_entity_poly.entity_id
_entity_poly.type
_entity_poly.pdbx_seq_one_letter_code
_entity_poly.pdbx_strand_id
1 'polypeptide(L)'
;KLRQEQGITSYLEIQFETHYRKFFMPTIRGSDAGSKKRYAGLVGSDKLVFKGLESVRSDWSPLARDFQRVLYEKIFHEQPFEAYIKKTVQQLLAGECGPQLTLRKRLRRKLAAYVKNVPPHVQAARKAEAIRAARGLPSLYDAGGWIEYIMTVNGPEPKQYLSSAIDFDFYIDRQLAPIADSILVFRSQTMDKILNKQIGLF
;
A
#
# COMPACT_ATOMS: atom_id res chain seq x y z
N LYS A 1 -15.68 37.20 5.95
CA LYS A 1 -15.58 37.75 7.31
C LYS A 1 -14.14 38.02 7.72
N LEU A 2 -13.23 37.06 7.73
CA LEU A 2 -11.80 37.21 8.09
C LEU A 2 -11.05 38.29 7.27
N ARG A 3 -11.41 38.50 6.00
CA ARG A 3 -10.82 39.56 5.16
C ARG A 3 -11.14 40.97 5.65
N GLN A 4 -12.35 41.16 6.15
CA GLN A 4 -12.81 42.49 6.62
C GLN A 4 -12.34 42.83 8.03
N GLU A 5 -12.17 41.81 8.88
CA GLU A 5 -11.83 42.01 10.29
C GLU A 5 -10.33 42.28 10.54
N GLN A 6 -9.43 41.88 9.61
CA GLN A 6 -7.99 42.01 9.80
C GLN A 6 -7.28 42.90 8.78
N GLY A 7 -7.99 43.58 7.89
CA GLY A 7 -7.38 44.50 6.90
C GLY A 7 -6.39 43.82 5.93
N ILE A 8 -6.40 42.48 5.82
CA ILE A 8 -5.45 41.72 5.00
C ILE A 8 -6.02 41.53 3.60
N THR A 9 -5.32 42.03 2.58
CA THR A 9 -5.62 41.73 1.20
C THR A 9 -5.15 40.29 0.89
N SER A 10 -6.06 39.32 0.86
CA SER A 10 -5.75 37.92 0.53
C SER A 10 -6.43 37.54 -0.78
N TYR A 11 -5.66 36.97 -1.70
CA TYR A 11 -6.15 36.35 -2.95
C TYR A 11 -6.59 34.91 -2.76
N LEU A 12 -6.58 34.41 -1.51
CA LEU A 12 -7.03 33.05 -1.19
C LEU A 12 -8.55 32.96 -1.31
N GLU A 13 -9.00 32.11 -2.20
CA GLU A 13 -10.41 31.72 -2.33
C GLU A 13 -10.61 30.35 -1.68
N ILE A 14 -11.62 30.27 -0.81
CA ILE A 14 -12.04 29.00 -0.22
C ILE A 14 -13.32 28.58 -0.94
N GLN A 15 -13.24 27.43 -1.62
CA GLN A 15 -14.38 26.82 -2.29
C GLN A 15 -14.83 25.57 -1.53
N PHE A 16 -16.15 25.38 -1.43
CA PHE A 16 -16.70 24.13 -0.91
C PHE A 16 -16.43 23.00 -1.93
N GLU A 17 -15.73 21.94 -1.52
CA GLU A 17 -15.42 20.80 -2.38
C GLU A 17 -16.31 19.60 -2.05
N THR A 18 -16.30 19.16 -0.80
CA THR A 18 -17.02 17.93 -0.42
C THR A 18 -17.36 17.92 1.08
N HIS A 19 -18.55 17.42 1.41
CA HIS A 19 -18.95 17.11 2.77
C HIS A 19 -18.80 15.59 3.04
N TYR A 20 -18.02 15.23 4.06
CA TYR A 20 -17.85 13.86 4.50
C TYR A 20 -18.71 13.60 5.75
N ARG A 21 -19.54 12.57 5.73
CA ARG A 21 -20.32 12.13 6.90
C ARG A 21 -19.47 11.46 7.95
N LYS A 22 -18.48 10.67 7.50
CA LYS A 22 -17.41 10.09 8.33
C LYS A 22 -16.09 10.40 7.66
N PHE A 23 -15.09 10.74 8.44
CA PHE A 23 -13.79 11.14 7.93
C PHE A 23 -12.67 10.52 8.76
N PHE A 24 -11.65 10.03 8.09
CA PHE A 24 -10.47 9.43 8.69
C PHE A 24 -9.20 10.00 8.07
N MET A 25 -8.30 10.43 8.92
CA MET A 25 -6.97 10.90 8.53
C MET A 25 -5.95 10.14 9.38
N PRO A 26 -5.12 9.26 8.77
CA PRO A 26 -4.09 8.56 9.54
C PRO A 26 -3.07 9.54 10.08
N THR A 27 -2.50 9.23 11.22
CA THR A 27 -1.39 9.98 11.79
C THR A 27 -0.11 9.82 10.95
N ILE A 28 0.78 10.78 11.05
CA ILE A 28 2.14 10.65 10.50
C ILE A 28 2.91 9.70 11.43
N ARG A 29 3.62 8.73 10.85
CA ARG A 29 4.40 7.75 11.61
C ARG A 29 5.34 8.46 12.60
N GLY A 30 5.19 8.16 13.89
CA GLY A 30 5.96 8.77 14.97
C GLY A 30 5.47 10.15 15.42
N SER A 31 4.25 10.56 15.06
CA SER A 31 3.65 11.83 15.46
C SER A 31 2.12 11.67 15.59
N ASP A 32 1.52 12.39 16.52
CA ASP A 32 0.04 12.48 16.66
C ASP A 32 -0.59 13.40 15.61
N ALA A 33 0.22 14.09 14.79
CA ALA A 33 -0.27 14.95 13.75
C ALA A 33 -0.88 14.16 12.59
N GLY A 34 -2.08 14.54 12.14
CA GLY A 34 -2.75 13.96 10.99
C GLY A 34 -2.01 14.24 9.68
N SER A 35 -2.04 13.28 8.77
CA SER A 35 -1.41 13.41 7.46
C SER A 35 -2.26 14.27 6.52
N LYS A 36 -1.86 15.51 6.25
CA LYS A 36 -2.62 16.50 5.44
C LYS A 36 -3.01 16.04 4.02
N LYS A 37 -2.35 15.00 3.48
CA LYS A 37 -2.54 14.53 2.10
C LYS A 37 -3.05 13.09 2.01
N ARG A 38 -3.34 12.45 3.13
CA ARG A 38 -3.76 11.05 3.20
C ARG A 38 -5.02 10.96 4.04
N TYR A 39 -6.14 10.63 3.40
CA TYR A 39 -7.41 10.48 4.10
C TYR A 39 -8.38 9.55 3.35
N ALA A 40 -9.36 9.05 4.08
CA ALA A 40 -10.55 8.42 3.55
C ALA A 40 -11.79 9.10 4.12
N GLY A 41 -12.87 9.12 3.38
CA GLY A 41 -14.12 9.71 3.86
C GLY A 41 -15.34 9.17 3.14
N LEU A 42 -16.44 9.06 3.89
CA LEU A 42 -17.72 8.61 3.39
C LEU A 42 -18.54 9.82 2.93
N VAL A 43 -18.86 9.87 1.65
CA VAL A 43 -19.70 10.89 1.02
C VAL A 43 -21.08 10.31 0.80
N GLY A 44 -22.10 10.99 1.26
CA GLY A 44 -23.48 10.46 1.21
C GLY A 44 -23.64 9.20 2.07
N SER A 45 -24.42 8.22 1.59
CA SER A 45 -24.65 6.94 2.30
C SER A 45 -23.55 5.93 2.08
N ASP A 46 -22.98 5.83 0.86
CA ASP A 46 -22.22 4.64 0.45
C ASP A 46 -20.91 4.94 -0.26
N LYS A 47 -20.67 6.16 -0.72
CA LYS A 47 -19.49 6.47 -1.51
C LYS A 47 -18.27 6.71 -0.63
N LEU A 48 -17.36 5.73 -0.55
CA LEU A 48 -16.07 5.88 0.11
C LEU A 48 -15.05 6.48 -0.85
N VAL A 49 -14.41 7.57 -0.44
CA VAL A 49 -13.38 8.29 -1.20
C VAL A 49 -12.04 8.13 -0.51
N PHE A 50 -11.00 7.81 -1.28
CA PHE A 50 -9.61 7.68 -0.82
C PHE A 50 -8.72 8.74 -1.47
N LYS A 51 -7.88 9.39 -0.68
CA LYS A 51 -6.86 10.34 -1.17
C LYS A 51 -5.49 10.00 -0.57
N GLY A 52 -4.50 9.80 -1.43
CA GLY A 52 -3.10 9.58 -1.03
C GLY A 52 -2.81 8.33 -0.20
N LEU A 53 -3.82 7.50 0.08
CA LEU A 53 -3.68 6.22 0.77
C LEU A 53 -3.17 5.12 -0.18
N GLU A 54 -2.85 3.96 0.37
CA GLU A 54 -2.23 2.84 -0.34
C GLU A 54 -3.11 2.32 -1.48
N SER A 55 -4.43 2.29 -1.27
CA SER A 55 -5.43 1.84 -2.26
C SER A 55 -5.43 2.61 -3.59
N VAL A 56 -4.90 3.85 -3.60
CA VAL A 56 -4.78 4.67 -4.82
C VAL A 56 -3.35 4.77 -5.35
N ARG A 57 -2.40 4.04 -4.76
CA ARG A 57 -0.98 4.07 -5.12
C ARG A 57 -0.60 2.85 -5.94
N SER A 58 0.08 3.07 -7.05
CA SER A 58 0.53 2.00 -7.95
C SER A 58 1.74 1.20 -7.44
N ASP A 59 2.42 1.67 -6.39
CA ASP A 59 3.59 1.01 -5.80
C ASP A 59 3.24 0.03 -4.67
N TRP A 60 1.96 -0.19 -4.43
CA TRP A 60 1.43 -1.23 -3.55
C TRP A 60 0.85 -2.38 -4.37
N SER A 61 0.89 -3.59 -3.81
CA SER A 61 0.33 -4.75 -4.49
C SER A 61 -1.19 -4.62 -4.68
N PRO A 62 -1.78 -5.24 -5.68
CA PRO A 62 -3.23 -5.34 -5.82
C PRO A 62 -3.91 -5.86 -4.54
N LEU A 63 -3.34 -6.91 -3.92
CA LEU A 63 -3.83 -7.46 -2.65
C LEU A 63 -3.95 -6.36 -1.57
N ALA A 64 -2.88 -5.60 -1.35
CA ALA A 64 -2.86 -4.56 -0.32
C ALA A 64 -3.85 -3.43 -0.60
N ARG A 65 -4.01 -3.04 -1.87
CA ARG A 65 -4.97 -2.02 -2.28
C ARG A 65 -6.42 -2.45 -2.08
N ASP A 66 -6.73 -3.69 -2.44
CA ASP A 66 -8.07 -4.24 -2.27
C ASP A 66 -8.37 -4.52 -0.79
N PHE A 67 -7.37 -5.02 -0.04
CA PHE A 67 -7.46 -5.19 1.39
C PHE A 67 -7.81 -3.87 2.10
N GLN A 68 -7.12 -2.76 1.78
CA GLN A 68 -7.42 -1.45 2.36
C GLN A 68 -8.84 -1.01 2.03
N ARG A 69 -9.26 -1.15 0.77
CA ARG A 69 -10.59 -0.71 0.33
C ARG A 69 -11.68 -1.44 1.09
N VAL A 70 -11.63 -2.76 1.12
CA VAL A 70 -12.65 -3.59 1.79
C VAL A 70 -12.63 -3.41 3.30
N LEU A 71 -11.44 -3.35 3.93
CA LEU A 71 -11.31 -3.14 5.36
C LEU A 71 -11.91 -1.78 5.78
N TYR A 72 -11.59 -0.73 5.06
CA TYR A 72 -12.11 0.61 5.35
C TYR A 72 -13.61 0.69 5.11
N GLU A 73 -14.12 0.09 4.04
CA GLU A 73 -15.56 0.00 3.77
C GLU A 73 -16.29 -0.65 4.95
N LYS A 74 -15.81 -1.80 5.42
CA LYS A 74 -16.39 -2.47 6.60
C LYS A 74 -16.38 -1.58 7.84
N ILE A 75 -15.27 -0.92 8.15
CA ILE A 75 -15.13 -0.08 9.34
C ILE A 75 -16.02 1.19 9.22
N PHE A 76 -16.08 1.83 8.07
CA PHE A 76 -16.91 3.00 7.86
C PHE A 76 -18.41 2.69 7.94
N HIS A 77 -18.82 1.49 7.53
CA HIS A 77 -20.19 0.98 7.64
C HIS A 77 -20.46 0.18 8.93
N GLU A 78 -19.51 0.19 9.90
CA GLU A 78 -19.64 -0.47 11.21
C GLU A 78 -19.90 -1.99 11.09
N GLN A 79 -19.40 -2.61 10.03
CA GLN A 79 -19.51 -4.04 9.79
C GLN A 79 -18.38 -4.81 10.49
N PRO A 80 -18.58 -6.09 10.81
CA PRO A 80 -17.51 -6.98 11.31
C PRO A 80 -16.37 -7.07 10.31
N PHE A 81 -15.14 -6.92 10.77
CA PHE A 81 -13.94 -6.90 9.92
C PHE A 81 -12.85 -7.91 10.32
N GLU A 82 -12.88 -8.43 11.55
CA GLU A 82 -11.85 -9.33 12.06
C GLU A 82 -11.77 -10.64 11.24
N ALA A 83 -12.94 -11.20 10.90
CA ALA A 83 -13.00 -12.40 10.06
C ALA A 83 -12.43 -12.16 8.65
N TYR A 84 -12.62 -10.96 8.12
CA TYR A 84 -12.05 -10.57 6.82
C TYR A 84 -10.52 -10.50 6.88
N ILE A 85 -9.95 -9.88 7.92
CA ILE A 85 -8.49 -9.81 8.11
C ILE A 85 -7.91 -11.23 8.20
N LYS A 86 -8.47 -12.08 9.06
CA LYS A 86 -8.04 -13.48 9.22
C LYS A 86 -8.10 -14.26 7.90
N LYS A 87 -9.22 -14.17 7.20
CA LYS A 87 -9.42 -14.85 5.92
C LYS A 87 -8.38 -14.40 4.89
N THR A 88 -8.13 -13.09 4.78
CA THR A 88 -7.14 -12.57 3.82
C THR A 88 -5.74 -13.11 4.10
N VAL A 89 -5.32 -13.15 5.37
CA VAL A 89 -4.01 -13.70 5.76
C VAL A 89 -3.95 -15.21 5.49
N GLN A 90 -5.01 -15.96 5.80
CA GLN A 90 -5.08 -17.40 5.52
C GLN A 90 -4.97 -17.69 4.02
N GLN A 91 -5.69 -16.95 3.17
CA GLN A 91 -5.61 -17.10 1.72
C GLN A 91 -4.22 -16.75 1.18
N LEU A 92 -3.58 -15.71 1.74
CA LEU A 92 -2.21 -15.35 1.37
C LEU A 92 -1.23 -16.49 1.71
N LEU A 93 -1.28 -17.01 2.93
CA LEU A 93 -0.42 -18.12 3.38
C LEU A 93 -0.68 -19.42 2.64
N ALA A 94 -1.92 -19.65 2.20
CA ALA A 94 -2.28 -20.78 1.33
C ALA A 94 -1.80 -20.61 -0.14
N GLY A 95 -1.22 -19.45 -0.50
CA GLY A 95 -0.74 -19.17 -1.85
C GLY A 95 -1.83 -18.80 -2.86
N GLU A 96 -3.07 -18.58 -2.40
CA GLU A 96 -4.23 -18.28 -3.27
C GLU A 96 -4.18 -16.87 -3.88
N CYS A 97 -3.31 -15.99 -3.37
CA CYS A 97 -3.22 -14.59 -3.77
C CYS A 97 -2.17 -14.30 -4.85
N GLY A 98 -1.57 -15.32 -5.48
CA GLY A 98 -0.40 -15.20 -6.37
C GLY A 98 -0.45 -14.02 -7.37
N PRO A 99 -1.49 -13.90 -8.22
CA PRO A 99 -1.59 -12.79 -9.20
C PRO A 99 -1.65 -11.40 -8.57
N GLN A 100 -2.16 -11.31 -7.34
CA GLN A 100 -2.36 -10.05 -6.61
C GLN A 100 -1.11 -9.56 -5.85
N LEU A 101 -0.03 -10.35 -5.82
CA LEU A 101 1.21 -10.02 -5.12
C LEU A 101 2.19 -9.21 -5.99
N THR A 102 1.89 -9.01 -7.25
CA THR A 102 2.75 -8.31 -8.19
C THR A 102 2.87 -6.82 -7.83
N LEU A 103 4.10 -6.40 -7.58
CA LEU A 103 4.46 -4.99 -7.41
C LEU A 103 4.88 -4.40 -8.75
N ARG A 104 4.47 -3.15 -9.03
CA ARG A 104 4.82 -2.46 -10.27
C ARG A 104 5.43 -1.10 -9.97
N LYS A 105 6.62 -0.83 -10.53
CA LYS A 105 7.32 0.44 -10.34
C LYS A 105 8.05 0.88 -11.60
N ARG A 106 8.14 2.19 -11.79
CA ARG A 106 8.90 2.78 -12.90
C ARG A 106 10.34 3.03 -12.50
N LEU A 107 11.27 2.57 -13.30
CA LEU A 107 12.68 2.99 -13.30
C LEU A 107 12.75 4.35 -13.99
N ARG A 108 13.04 5.40 -13.23
CA ARG A 108 13.04 6.79 -13.73
C ARG A 108 14.38 7.21 -14.31
N ARG A 109 15.41 6.39 -14.16
CA ARG A 109 16.79 6.63 -14.62
C ARG A 109 17.31 5.37 -15.29
N LYS A 110 18.42 5.51 -16.02
CA LYS A 110 19.19 4.36 -16.50
C LYS A 110 19.61 3.48 -15.31
N LEU A 111 19.64 2.18 -15.50
CA LEU A 111 19.88 1.20 -14.42
C LEU A 111 21.25 1.42 -13.75
N ALA A 112 22.27 1.79 -14.50
CA ALA A 112 23.60 2.12 -14.01
C ALA A 112 23.65 3.36 -13.07
N ALA A 113 22.66 4.25 -13.16
CA ALA A 113 22.60 5.47 -12.34
C ALA A 113 22.13 5.21 -10.89
N TYR A 114 21.67 4.01 -10.55
CA TYR A 114 21.29 3.64 -9.19
C TYR A 114 22.48 3.08 -8.41
N VAL A 115 23.37 3.94 -7.94
CA VAL A 115 24.61 3.54 -7.25
C VAL A 115 24.41 3.35 -5.75
N LYS A 116 23.66 4.27 -5.10
CA LYS A 116 23.39 4.25 -3.64
C LYS A 116 21.93 3.85 -3.40
N ASN A 117 21.67 3.15 -2.28
CA ASN A 117 20.31 2.76 -1.85
C ASN A 117 19.50 2.10 -2.98
N VAL A 118 19.93 0.95 -3.43
CA VAL A 118 19.29 0.21 -4.54
C VAL A 118 17.92 -0.33 -4.10
N PRO A 119 16.81 0.30 -4.52
CA PRO A 119 15.48 -0.12 -4.09
C PRO A 119 15.06 -1.44 -4.74
N PRO A 120 14.05 -2.16 -4.18
CA PRO A 120 13.67 -3.50 -4.64
C PRO A 120 13.39 -3.61 -6.15
N HIS A 121 12.69 -2.65 -6.74
CA HIS A 121 12.40 -2.65 -8.18
C HIS A 121 13.65 -2.54 -9.05
N VAL A 122 14.72 -1.88 -8.56
CA VAL A 122 16.01 -1.80 -9.26
C VAL A 122 16.77 -3.11 -9.14
N GLN A 123 16.72 -3.76 -7.97
CA GLN A 123 17.32 -5.09 -7.76
C GLN A 123 16.66 -6.11 -8.69
N ALA A 124 15.32 -6.12 -8.76
CA ALA A 124 14.60 -7.00 -9.68
C ALA A 124 14.96 -6.72 -11.16
N ALA A 125 15.10 -5.45 -11.55
CA ALA A 125 15.51 -5.10 -12.90
C ALA A 125 16.92 -5.58 -13.23
N ARG A 126 17.87 -5.45 -12.30
CA ARG A 126 19.23 -5.98 -12.47
C ARG A 126 19.25 -7.50 -12.60
N LYS A 127 18.45 -8.21 -11.79
CA LYS A 127 18.29 -9.67 -11.95
C LYS A 127 17.74 -10.03 -13.34
N ALA A 128 16.72 -9.28 -13.80
CA ALA A 128 16.16 -9.48 -15.13
C ALA A 128 17.20 -9.29 -16.24
N GLU A 129 18.00 -8.21 -16.19
CA GLU A 129 19.06 -7.94 -17.18
C GLU A 129 20.14 -9.03 -17.17
N ALA A 130 20.57 -9.49 -15.99
CA ALA A 130 21.54 -10.57 -15.89
C ALA A 130 21.02 -11.88 -16.54
N ILE A 131 19.75 -12.23 -16.29
CA ILE A 131 19.12 -13.41 -16.91
C ILE A 131 18.99 -13.25 -18.42
N ARG A 132 18.61 -12.07 -18.89
CA ARG A 132 18.47 -11.76 -20.32
C ARG A 132 19.83 -11.83 -21.03
N ALA A 133 20.87 -11.24 -20.46
CA ALA A 133 22.22 -11.30 -20.99
C ALA A 133 22.73 -12.75 -21.09
N ALA A 134 22.51 -13.57 -20.05
CA ALA A 134 22.89 -14.99 -20.06
C ALA A 134 22.14 -15.80 -21.15
N ARG A 135 20.99 -15.33 -21.60
CA ARG A 135 20.18 -15.94 -22.67
C ARG A 135 20.42 -15.31 -24.05
N GLY A 136 21.36 -14.37 -24.18
CA GLY A 136 21.61 -13.64 -25.42
C GLY A 136 20.46 -12.72 -25.85
N LEU A 137 19.57 -12.33 -24.93
CA LEU A 137 18.45 -11.47 -25.22
C LEU A 137 18.85 -9.98 -25.08
N PRO A 138 18.27 -9.08 -25.88
CA PRO A 138 18.56 -7.64 -25.80
C PRO A 138 18.13 -7.08 -24.43
N SER A 139 18.84 -6.04 -23.97
CA SER A 139 18.49 -5.33 -22.74
C SER A 139 17.07 -4.75 -22.81
N LEU A 140 16.36 -4.76 -21.69
CA LEU A 140 15.00 -4.26 -21.56
C LEU A 140 14.88 -3.07 -20.60
N TYR A 141 15.73 -3.03 -19.57
CA TYR A 141 15.62 -2.07 -18.46
C TYR A 141 16.77 -1.07 -18.36
N ASP A 142 17.80 -1.18 -19.16
CA ASP A 142 18.97 -0.28 -19.08
C ASP A 142 18.62 1.19 -19.27
N ALA A 143 17.67 1.49 -20.17
CA ALA A 143 17.17 2.84 -20.40
C ALA A 143 16.09 3.28 -19.39
N GLY A 144 15.70 2.43 -18.45
CA GLY A 144 14.57 2.63 -17.56
C GLY A 144 13.31 1.89 -18.03
N GLY A 145 12.14 2.31 -17.55
CA GLY A 145 10.87 1.67 -17.93
C GLY A 145 10.11 1.11 -16.74
N TRP A 146 9.03 0.38 -16.99
CA TRP A 146 8.22 -0.25 -15.95
C TRP A 146 8.69 -1.68 -15.69
N ILE A 147 8.84 -2.02 -14.41
CA ILE A 147 9.10 -3.39 -14.00
C ILE A 147 7.99 -3.90 -13.09
N GLU A 148 7.60 -5.16 -13.33
CA GLU A 148 6.78 -5.96 -12.43
C GLU A 148 7.65 -6.98 -11.71
N TYR A 149 7.50 -7.05 -10.39
CA TYR A 149 8.31 -7.91 -9.55
C TYR A 149 7.50 -8.43 -8.35
N ILE A 150 7.99 -9.50 -7.76
CA ILE A 150 7.43 -10.15 -6.58
C ILE A 150 8.51 -10.19 -5.50
N MET A 151 8.14 -10.02 -4.26
CA MET A 151 9.04 -10.23 -3.14
C MET A 151 9.11 -11.72 -2.81
N THR A 152 10.34 -12.23 -2.81
CA THR A 152 10.64 -13.63 -2.52
C THR A 152 11.56 -13.74 -1.32
N VAL A 153 11.71 -14.93 -0.77
CA VAL A 153 12.65 -15.21 0.33
C VAL A 153 14.11 -14.85 -0.01
N ASN A 154 14.44 -14.76 -1.31
CA ASN A 154 15.72 -14.32 -1.83
C ASN A 154 15.73 -12.86 -2.34
N GLY A 155 14.79 -12.05 -1.80
CA GLY A 155 14.59 -10.66 -2.18
C GLY A 155 13.74 -10.48 -3.44
N PRO A 156 13.72 -9.28 -4.05
CA PRO A 156 12.85 -9.01 -5.18
C PRO A 156 13.28 -9.74 -6.44
N GLU A 157 12.33 -10.40 -7.09
CA GLU A 157 12.53 -11.07 -8.38
C GLU A 157 11.59 -10.54 -9.45
N PRO A 158 12.06 -10.40 -10.70
CA PRO A 158 11.20 -10.00 -11.80
C PRO A 158 10.12 -11.06 -12.04
N LYS A 159 8.88 -10.65 -12.19
CA LYS A 159 7.73 -11.56 -12.31
C LYS A 159 7.91 -12.62 -13.39
N GLN A 160 8.47 -12.24 -14.55
CA GLN A 160 8.69 -13.16 -15.67
C GLN A 160 9.82 -14.17 -15.46
N TYR A 161 10.63 -14.00 -14.42
CA TYR A 161 11.76 -14.87 -14.08
C TYR A 161 11.75 -15.28 -12.61
N LEU A 162 10.54 -15.46 -12.07
CA LEU A 162 10.35 -15.91 -10.69
C LEU A 162 10.94 -17.32 -10.52
N SER A 163 11.82 -17.49 -9.54
CA SER A 163 12.52 -18.74 -9.27
C SER A 163 12.51 -19.17 -7.81
N SER A 164 12.26 -18.23 -6.91
CA SER A 164 12.26 -18.45 -5.45
C SER A 164 10.84 -18.47 -4.89
N ALA A 165 10.68 -19.06 -3.71
CA ALA A 165 9.43 -19.03 -2.96
C ALA A 165 9.04 -17.57 -2.60
N ILE A 166 7.75 -17.29 -2.63
CA ILE A 166 7.21 -15.97 -2.27
C ILE A 166 7.42 -15.72 -0.78
N ASP A 167 7.87 -14.52 -0.43
CA ASP A 167 7.98 -14.05 0.95
C ASP A 167 6.62 -13.52 1.44
N PHE A 168 5.78 -14.40 1.97
CA PHE A 168 4.47 -14.04 2.49
C PHE A 168 4.57 -13.11 3.71
N ASP A 169 5.59 -13.25 4.54
CA ASP A 169 5.82 -12.41 5.72
C ASP A 169 6.06 -10.95 5.31
N PHE A 170 6.78 -10.72 4.20
CA PHE A 170 6.90 -9.39 3.63
C PHE A 170 5.54 -8.76 3.33
N TYR A 171 4.61 -9.52 2.71
CA TYR A 171 3.28 -8.98 2.38
C TYR A 171 2.43 -8.74 3.62
N ILE A 172 2.52 -9.60 4.63
CA ILE A 172 1.83 -9.41 5.91
C ILE A 172 2.40 -8.18 6.62
N ASP A 173 3.71 -8.16 6.90
CA ASP A 173 4.32 -7.17 7.79
C ASP A 173 4.52 -5.79 7.14
N ARG A 174 4.76 -5.76 5.82
CA ARG A 174 5.11 -4.52 5.12
C ARG A 174 3.97 -3.94 4.30
N GLN A 175 2.90 -4.70 4.07
CA GLN A 175 1.76 -4.22 3.31
C GLN A 175 0.43 -4.32 4.07
N LEU A 176 0.03 -5.50 4.55
CA LEU A 176 -1.27 -5.65 5.21
C LEU A 176 -1.29 -5.02 6.60
N ALA A 177 -0.32 -5.34 7.46
CA ALA A 177 -0.29 -4.84 8.84
C ALA A 177 -0.25 -3.31 8.93
N PRO A 178 0.60 -2.56 8.20
CA PRO A 178 0.59 -1.10 8.25
C PRO A 178 -0.74 -0.47 7.81
N ILE A 179 -1.44 -1.09 6.86
CA ILE A 179 -2.76 -0.65 6.42
C ILE A 179 -3.79 -0.88 7.51
N ALA A 180 -3.84 -2.10 8.06
CA ALA A 180 -4.77 -2.45 9.13
C ALA A 180 -4.55 -1.60 10.37
N ASP A 181 -3.32 -1.54 10.87
CA ASP A 181 -2.99 -0.84 12.10
C ASP A 181 -3.25 0.66 12.01
N SER A 182 -3.10 1.26 10.82
CA SER A 182 -3.39 2.69 10.62
C SER A 182 -4.83 3.07 10.98
N ILE A 183 -5.79 2.19 10.78
CA ILE A 183 -7.22 2.42 11.10
C ILE A 183 -7.65 1.72 12.38
N LEU A 184 -7.07 0.57 12.72
CA LEU A 184 -7.43 -0.21 13.89
C LEU A 184 -7.03 0.46 15.21
N VAL A 185 -6.05 1.38 15.19
CA VAL A 185 -5.67 2.16 16.38
C VAL A 185 -6.86 2.89 17.00
N PHE A 186 -7.82 3.35 16.20
CA PHE A 186 -9.05 4.00 16.68
C PHE A 186 -10.05 3.03 17.32
N ARG A 187 -9.82 1.73 17.21
CA ARG A 187 -10.56 0.66 17.88
C ARG A 187 -9.74 0.01 19.01
N SER A 188 -8.60 0.59 19.38
CA SER A 188 -7.65 0.03 20.36
C SER A 188 -7.22 -1.41 20.02
N GLN A 189 -7.14 -1.71 18.74
CA GLN A 189 -6.78 -3.00 18.16
C GLN A 189 -5.56 -2.88 17.26
N THR A 190 -4.91 -4.00 16.98
CA THR A 190 -3.87 -4.15 15.97
C THR A 190 -4.12 -5.43 15.18
N MET A 191 -3.55 -5.52 13.99
CA MET A 191 -3.66 -6.74 13.17
C MET A 191 -3.11 -7.96 13.92
N ASP A 192 -1.98 -7.80 14.59
CA ASP A 192 -1.37 -8.86 15.40
C ASP A 192 -2.31 -9.37 16.51
N LYS A 193 -2.94 -8.48 17.27
CA LYS A 193 -3.94 -8.86 18.28
C LYS A 193 -5.13 -9.63 17.69
N ILE A 194 -5.56 -9.28 16.48
CA ILE A 194 -6.66 -9.95 15.80
C ILE A 194 -6.25 -11.36 15.38
N LEU A 195 -5.04 -11.52 14.85
CA LEU A 195 -4.52 -12.82 14.42
C LEU A 195 -4.26 -13.74 15.60
N ASN A 196 -3.68 -13.22 16.69
CA ASN A 196 -3.26 -13.99 17.87
C ASN A 196 -4.40 -14.30 18.86
N LYS A 197 -5.56 -13.64 18.78
CA LYS A 197 -6.74 -13.94 19.64
C LYS A 197 -7.21 -15.39 19.58
N GLN A 198 -6.70 -16.21 18.69
CA GLN A 198 -7.05 -17.62 18.55
C GLN A 198 -6.12 -18.57 19.33
N ILE A 199 -4.96 -18.07 19.82
CA ILE A 199 -3.97 -18.90 20.57
C ILE A 199 -4.27 -18.98 22.06
N GLY A 200 -5.17 -18.16 22.58
CA GLY A 200 -5.49 -18.04 24.01
C GLY A 200 -6.68 -18.84 24.52
N LEU A 201 -7.17 -19.82 23.79
CA LEU A 201 -8.35 -20.66 24.17
C LEU A 201 -8.03 -22.15 24.27
N PHE A 202 -6.76 -22.51 24.55
CA PHE A 202 -6.39 -23.89 24.93
C PHE A 202 -5.54 -23.87 26.19
#